data_6286e5e335317fa40112738413ddd5ed
#
_entry.id   6286e5e335317fa40112738413ddd5ed
#
_cell.length_a   1.000
_cell.length_b   1.000
_cell.length_c   1.000
_cell.angle_alpha   90.00
_cell.angle_beta   90.00
_cell.angle_gamma   90.00
#
_symmetry.space_group_name_H-M   'P 1'
#
loop_
_entity.id
_entity.type
_entity.pdbx_description
1 polymer ?
#
loop_
_entity_poly.entity_id
_entity_poly.type
_entity_poly.pdbx_seq_one_letter_code
_entity_poly.pdbx_strand_id
1 'polypeptide(L)'
;MVELLMVTETGLRVADRLRTDEILCAPQLLVIECLQVFRRFAQIGAIDEHTGDALVGDLRAFAIDLYDHNLVATRVWELRDNLTAYDAAYIALSELLDVTLLTTDAKLGGAPGHRARVELIHNRR
;
A
#
# COMPACT_ATOMS: atom_id res chain seq x y z
N MET A 1 -11.90 -2.24 -12.95
CA MET A 1 -11.86 -1.25 -11.85
C MET A 1 -10.43 -1.04 -11.43
N VAL A 2 -10.01 0.20 -11.23
CA VAL A 2 -8.66 0.54 -10.77
C VAL A 2 -8.70 0.81 -9.27
N GLU A 3 -7.83 0.18 -8.51
CA GLU A 3 -7.74 0.35 -7.07
C GLU A 3 -6.30 0.58 -6.63
N LEU A 4 -6.14 1.38 -5.59
CA LEU A 4 -4.84 1.67 -5.00
C LEU A 4 -4.63 0.76 -3.80
N LEU A 5 -3.50 0.06 -3.81
CA LEU A 5 -3.15 -0.87 -2.74
C LEU A 5 -2.13 -0.23 -1.80
N MET A 6 -2.44 -0.26 -0.50
CA MET A 6 -1.49 0.09 0.54
C MET A 6 -1.19 -1.14 1.39
N VAL A 7 0.09 -1.48 1.53
CA VAL A 7 0.53 -2.63 2.32
C VAL A 7 0.95 -2.17 3.71
N THR A 8 0.39 -2.82 4.72
CA THR A 8 0.78 -2.69 6.13
C THR A 8 1.39 -4.01 6.59
N GLU A 9 1.78 -4.11 7.85
CA GLU A 9 2.29 -5.38 8.42
C GLU A 9 1.32 -6.55 8.26
N THR A 10 0.03 -6.25 8.15
CA THR A 10 -1.03 -7.25 7.92
C THR A 10 -1.46 -7.29 6.45
N GLY A 11 -0.83 -6.47 5.62
CA GLY A 11 -1.29 -6.18 4.25
C GLY A 11 -1.15 -7.32 3.26
N LEU A 12 -0.38 -8.37 3.58
CA LEU A 12 -0.29 -9.55 2.72
C LEU A 12 -1.66 -10.22 2.53
N ARG A 13 -2.60 -9.99 3.44
CA ARG A 13 -3.97 -10.51 3.34
C ARG A 13 -4.89 -9.67 2.46
N VAL A 14 -4.45 -8.49 2.07
CA VAL A 14 -5.20 -7.64 1.15
C VAL A 14 -5.43 -8.35 -0.18
N ALA A 15 -4.48 -9.19 -0.59
CA ALA A 15 -4.59 -9.97 -1.81
C ALA A 15 -5.85 -10.86 -1.85
N ASP A 16 -6.33 -11.32 -0.70
CA ASP A 16 -7.54 -12.15 -0.61
C ASP A 16 -8.82 -11.39 -0.98
N ARG A 17 -8.81 -10.05 -0.85
CA ARG A 17 -9.92 -9.18 -1.21
C ARG A 17 -9.96 -8.92 -2.72
N LEU A 18 -8.83 -9.05 -3.40
CA LEU A 18 -8.69 -8.62 -4.79
C LEU A 18 -9.30 -9.62 -5.76
N ARG A 19 -9.98 -9.08 -6.77
CA ARG A 19 -10.51 -9.88 -7.88
C ARG A 19 -9.49 -9.91 -9.02
N THR A 20 -9.52 -10.97 -9.81
CA THR A 20 -8.56 -11.17 -10.90
C THR A 20 -8.67 -10.14 -12.03
N ASP A 21 -9.82 -9.46 -12.15
CA ASP A 21 -10.07 -8.45 -13.18
C ASP A 21 -9.78 -7.01 -12.71
N GLU A 22 -9.32 -6.83 -11.46
CA GLU A 22 -9.00 -5.51 -10.93
C GLU A 22 -7.61 -5.06 -11.36
N ILE A 23 -7.49 -3.79 -11.73
CA ILE A 23 -6.21 -3.15 -12.02
C ILE A 23 -5.74 -2.48 -10.73
N LEU A 24 -4.54 -2.86 -10.29
CA LEU A 24 -3.94 -2.31 -9.08
C LEU A 24 -2.92 -1.24 -9.42
N CYS A 25 -2.89 -0.20 -8.63
CA CYS A 25 -1.85 0.83 -8.71
C CYS A 25 -1.33 1.17 -7.31
N ALA A 26 -0.14 1.74 -7.25
CA ALA A 26 0.48 2.15 -6.00
C ALA A 26 1.63 3.12 -6.27
N PRO A 27 2.04 3.93 -5.27
CA PRO A 27 3.31 4.64 -5.39
C PRO A 27 4.47 3.64 -5.36
N GLN A 28 5.61 4.01 -5.94
CA GLN A 28 6.82 3.17 -5.98
C GLN A 28 7.27 2.70 -4.60
N LEU A 29 7.04 3.48 -3.60
CA LEU A 29 7.30 3.19 -2.19
C LEU A 29 6.71 1.83 -1.74
N LEU A 30 5.63 1.35 -2.35
CA LEU A 30 5.01 0.06 -2.01
C LEU A 30 6.05 -1.08 -2.02
N VAL A 31 6.93 -1.10 -3.01
CA VAL A 31 7.94 -2.17 -3.15
C VAL A 31 8.84 -2.22 -1.92
N ILE A 32 9.33 -1.07 -1.48
CA ILE A 32 10.20 -0.97 -0.31
C ILE A 32 9.46 -1.34 0.97
N GLU A 33 8.19 -0.94 1.09
CA GLU A 33 7.38 -1.30 2.25
C GLU A 33 7.13 -2.80 2.34
N CYS A 34 6.87 -3.45 1.21
CA CYS A 34 6.73 -4.92 1.17
C CYS A 34 8.02 -5.61 1.59
N LEU A 35 9.16 -5.14 1.08
CA LEU A 35 10.47 -5.71 1.45
C LEU A 35 10.76 -5.54 2.94
N GLN A 36 10.35 -4.43 3.53
CA GLN A 36 10.50 -4.21 4.97
C GLN A 36 9.65 -5.19 5.78
N VAL A 37 8.42 -5.48 5.34
CA VAL A 37 7.56 -6.49 5.98
C VAL A 37 8.22 -7.87 5.91
N PHE A 38 8.73 -8.27 4.74
CA PHE A 38 9.40 -9.56 4.56
C PHE A 38 10.64 -9.66 5.43
N ARG A 39 11.44 -8.58 5.48
CA ARG A 39 12.62 -8.50 6.35
C ARG A 39 12.26 -8.75 7.80
N ARG A 40 11.20 -8.12 8.28
CA ARG A 40 10.75 -8.27 9.68
C ARG A 40 10.34 -9.72 9.96
N PHE A 41 9.59 -10.35 9.07
CA PHE A 41 9.20 -11.75 9.22
C PHE A 41 10.41 -12.68 9.23
N ALA A 42 11.41 -12.42 8.39
CA ALA A 42 12.65 -13.19 8.37
C ALA A 42 13.43 -13.04 9.69
N GLN A 43 13.51 -11.83 10.22
CA GLN A 43 14.25 -11.54 11.45
C GLN A 43 13.66 -12.20 12.69
N ILE A 44 12.33 -12.28 12.77
CA ILE A 44 11.65 -12.93 13.91
C ILE A 44 11.48 -14.44 13.70
N GLY A 45 11.99 -14.99 12.60
CA GLY A 45 11.90 -16.42 12.31
C GLY A 45 10.54 -16.90 11.82
N ALA A 46 9.63 -15.99 11.46
CA ALA A 46 8.30 -16.35 10.94
C ALA A 46 8.37 -16.97 9.55
N ILE A 47 9.39 -16.63 8.77
CA ILE A 47 9.67 -17.22 7.46
C ILE A 47 11.15 -17.57 7.36
N ASP A 48 11.46 -18.63 6.60
CA ASP A 48 12.85 -19.00 6.29
C ASP A 48 13.37 -18.23 5.07
N GLU A 49 14.66 -18.39 4.77
CA GLU A 49 15.31 -17.72 3.64
C GLU A 49 14.64 -18.07 2.31
N HIS A 50 14.35 -19.34 2.11
CA HIS A 50 13.72 -19.82 0.87
C HIS A 50 12.33 -19.18 0.66
N THR A 51 11.53 -19.13 1.72
CA THR A 51 10.21 -18.48 1.68
C THR A 51 10.33 -16.99 1.41
N GLY A 52 11.32 -16.32 2.04
CA GLY A 52 11.59 -14.91 1.80
C GLY A 52 11.94 -14.61 0.35
N ASP A 53 12.83 -15.41 -0.23
CA ASP A 53 13.21 -15.28 -1.64
C ASP A 53 12.02 -15.48 -2.57
N ALA A 54 11.15 -16.45 -2.27
CA ALA A 54 9.94 -16.70 -3.05
C ALA A 54 8.97 -15.51 -2.99
N LEU A 55 8.80 -14.90 -1.81
CA LEU A 55 7.95 -13.72 -1.65
C LEU A 55 8.47 -12.52 -2.46
N VAL A 56 9.77 -12.31 -2.51
CA VAL A 56 10.37 -11.25 -3.34
C VAL A 56 10.10 -11.53 -4.82
N GLY A 57 10.25 -12.77 -5.25
CA GLY A 57 9.92 -13.17 -6.62
C GLY A 57 8.45 -12.91 -6.97
N ASP A 58 7.54 -13.26 -6.08
CA ASP A 58 6.11 -13.03 -6.25
C ASP A 58 5.78 -11.54 -6.34
N LEU A 59 6.40 -10.74 -5.48
CA LEU A 59 6.24 -9.28 -5.50
C LEU A 59 6.65 -8.68 -6.84
N ARG A 60 7.79 -9.12 -7.38
CA ARG A 60 8.29 -8.64 -8.69
C ARG A 60 7.40 -9.07 -9.84
N ALA A 61 6.77 -10.21 -9.74
CA ALA A 61 5.86 -10.75 -10.77
C ALA A 61 4.45 -10.19 -10.67
N PHE A 62 4.08 -9.59 -9.54
CA PHE A 62 2.74 -9.07 -9.32
C PHE A 62 2.48 -7.85 -10.20
N ALA A 63 1.36 -7.86 -10.93
CA ALA A 63 1.03 -6.80 -11.88
C ALA A 63 0.43 -5.59 -11.15
N ILE A 64 1.30 -4.66 -10.73
CA ILE A 64 0.91 -3.39 -10.10
C ILE A 64 1.49 -2.25 -10.94
N ASP A 65 0.66 -1.26 -11.29
CA ASP A 65 1.13 -0.03 -11.91
C ASP A 65 1.73 0.87 -10.84
N LEU A 66 3.04 1.09 -10.91
CA LEU A 66 3.77 1.90 -9.94
C LEU A 66 3.94 3.33 -10.47
N TYR A 67 3.70 4.30 -9.58
CA TYR A 67 3.74 5.73 -9.92
C TYR A 67 4.89 6.43 -9.21
N ASP A 68 5.53 7.35 -9.91
CA ASP A 68 6.63 8.17 -9.39
C ASP A 68 6.13 9.11 -8.29
N HIS A 69 6.91 9.25 -7.23
CA HIS A 69 6.58 10.11 -6.09
C HIS A 69 6.52 11.60 -6.47
N ASN A 70 7.24 12.02 -7.49
CA ASN A 70 7.20 13.41 -7.95
C ASN A 70 5.81 13.86 -8.40
N LEU A 71 4.98 12.92 -8.86
CA LEU A 71 3.61 13.22 -9.27
C LEU A 71 2.76 13.76 -8.12
N VAL A 72 3.08 13.38 -6.89
CA VAL A 72 2.27 13.71 -5.70
C VAL A 72 3.04 14.53 -4.67
N ALA A 73 4.26 14.95 -4.97
CA ALA A 73 5.15 15.60 -4.00
C ALA A 73 4.52 16.84 -3.35
N THR A 74 3.90 17.70 -4.13
CA THR A 74 3.26 18.93 -3.61
C THR A 74 2.10 18.59 -2.67
N ARG A 75 1.25 17.64 -3.08
CA ARG A 75 0.10 17.24 -2.25
C ARG A 75 0.55 16.54 -0.96
N VAL A 76 1.58 15.71 -1.03
CA VAL A 76 2.17 15.08 0.16
C VAL A 76 2.63 16.16 1.15
N TRP A 77 3.29 17.20 0.67
CA TRP A 77 3.72 18.32 1.52
C TRP A 77 2.54 19.05 2.15
N GLU A 78 1.47 19.28 1.40
CA GLU A 78 0.24 19.91 1.91
C GLU A 78 -0.40 19.11 3.05
N LEU A 79 -0.25 17.79 3.03
CA LEU A 79 -0.84 16.90 4.04
C LEU A 79 0.05 16.67 5.27
N ARG A 80 1.21 17.33 5.36
CA ARG A 80 2.25 17.06 6.37
C ARG A 80 1.81 17.24 7.83
N ASP A 81 0.82 18.07 8.09
CA ASP A 81 0.39 18.31 9.47
C ASP A 81 -0.44 17.15 10.04
N ASN A 82 -1.01 16.31 9.19
CA ASN A 82 -1.94 15.25 9.59
C ASN A 82 -1.48 13.84 9.22
N LEU A 83 -0.52 13.71 8.29
CA LEU A 83 -0.06 12.42 7.78
C LEU A 83 1.46 12.42 7.65
N THR A 84 2.05 11.24 7.87
CA THR A 84 3.45 11.04 7.46
C THR A 84 3.55 11.15 5.94
N ALA A 85 4.73 11.43 5.42
CA ALA A 85 4.95 11.47 3.98
C ALA A 85 4.63 10.11 3.32
N TYR A 86 4.90 9.03 4.03
CA TYR A 86 4.63 7.68 3.54
C TYR A 86 3.13 7.43 3.35
N ASP A 87 2.31 7.72 4.36
CA ASP A 87 0.85 7.59 4.27
C ASP A 87 0.28 8.60 3.27
N ALA A 88 0.79 9.82 3.29
CA ALA A 88 0.34 10.88 2.38
C ALA A 88 0.59 10.53 0.91
N ALA A 89 1.64 9.76 0.60
CA ALA A 89 1.89 9.33 -0.77
C ALA A 89 0.73 8.50 -1.32
N TYR A 90 0.18 7.60 -0.53
CA TYR A 90 -0.98 6.78 -0.92
C TYR A 90 -2.25 7.62 -1.04
N ILE A 91 -2.50 8.47 -0.06
CA ILE A 91 -3.68 9.38 -0.07
C ILE A 91 -3.63 10.31 -1.27
N ALA A 92 -2.49 10.95 -1.51
CA ALA A 92 -2.34 11.88 -2.62
C ALA A 92 -2.51 11.19 -3.98
N LEU A 93 -1.98 9.99 -4.13
CA LEU A 93 -2.13 9.23 -5.38
C LEU A 93 -3.59 8.81 -5.59
N SER A 94 -4.28 8.38 -4.54
CA SER A 94 -5.70 8.06 -4.59
C SER A 94 -6.52 9.27 -5.07
N GLU A 95 -6.23 10.45 -4.54
CA GLU A 95 -6.89 11.69 -4.97
C GLU A 95 -6.59 12.02 -6.44
N LEU A 96 -5.31 11.93 -6.82
CA LEU A 96 -4.86 12.26 -8.18
C LEU A 96 -5.51 11.37 -9.23
N LEU A 97 -5.58 10.07 -8.97
CA LEU A 97 -6.13 9.09 -9.90
C LEU A 97 -7.65 8.93 -9.76
N ASP A 98 -8.25 9.52 -8.73
CA ASP A 98 -9.66 9.37 -8.39
C ASP A 98 -10.05 7.90 -8.26
N VAL A 99 -9.26 7.15 -7.48
CA VAL A 99 -9.47 5.72 -7.22
C VAL A 99 -9.57 5.47 -5.71
N THR A 100 -10.26 4.40 -5.34
CA THR A 100 -10.40 4.02 -3.94
C THR A 100 -9.09 3.45 -3.41
N LEU A 101 -8.66 3.92 -2.25
CA LEU A 101 -7.51 3.39 -1.53
C LEU A 101 -7.93 2.23 -0.65
N LEU A 102 -7.30 1.07 -0.85
CA LEU A 102 -7.50 -0.12 -0.02
C LEU A 102 -6.43 -0.17 1.07
N THR A 103 -6.82 -0.24 2.31
CA THR A 103 -5.90 -0.26 3.46
C THR A 103 -6.45 -1.10 4.60
N THR A 104 -5.56 -1.62 5.44
CA THR A 104 -5.92 -2.25 6.72
C THR A 104 -5.81 -1.28 7.89
N ASP A 105 -5.37 -0.04 7.66
CA ASP A 105 -5.21 0.99 8.69
C ASP A 105 -6.48 1.82 8.83
N ALA A 106 -7.22 1.58 9.92
CA ALA A 106 -8.48 2.28 10.20
C ALA A 106 -8.31 3.79 10.41
N LYS A 107 -7.12 4.24 10.79
CA LYS A 107 -6.86 5.65 11.09
C LYS A 107 -6.75 6.51 9.83
N LEU A 108 -6.38 5.90 8.72
CA LEU A 108 -6.05 6.63 7.50
C LEU A 108 -7.27 7.35 6.91
N GLY A 109 -8.42 6.69 6.86
CA GLY A 109 -9.65 7.27 6.33
C GLY A 109 -10.16 8.44 7.15
N GLY A 110 -9.92 8.42 8.47
CA GLY A 110 -10.37 9.46 9.38
C GLY A 110 -9.40 10.64 9.54
N ALA A 111 -8.21 10.59 8.93
CA ALA A 111 -7.24 11.69 9.02
C ALA A 111 -7.81 12.96 8.35
N PRO A 112 -7.70 14.14 9.00
CA PRO A 112 -8.23 15.36 8.41
C PRO A 112 -7.37 15.87 7.26
N GLY A 113 -7.97 16.68 6.40
CA GLY A 113 -7.26 17.42 5.35
C GLY A 113 -7.22 16.77 3.99
N HIS A 114 -7.68 15.52 3.85
CA HIS A 114 -7.74 14.87 2.54
C HIS A 114 -9.17 14.54 2.11
N ARG A 115 -9.33 14.23 0.81
CA ARG A 115 -10.61 13.88 0.19
C ARG A 115 -10.60 12.50 -0.46
N ALA A 116 -9.61 11.66 -0.16
CA ALA A 116 -9.52 10.33 -0.73
C ALA A 116 -10.65 9.43 -0.22
N ARG A 117 -11.13 8.55 -1.09
CA ARG A 117 -12.03 7.46 -0.69
C ARG A 117 -11.19 6.32 -0.18
N VAL A 118 -11.39 5.94 1.08
CA VAL A 118 -10.63 4.90 1.74
C VAL A 118 -11.55 3.74 2.10
N GLU A 119 -11.21 2.54 1.62
CA GLU A 119 -11.90 1.31 2.00
C GLU A 119 -11.02 0.55 2.98
N LEU A 120 -11.56 0.33 4.18
CA LEU A 120 -10.88 -0.46 5.19
C LEU A 120 -11.09 -1.94 4.91
N ILE A 121 -9.99 -2.69 4.81
CA ILE A 121 -10.02 -4.14 4.64
C ILE A 121 -9.81 -4.75 6.02
N HIS A 122 -10.78 -5.56 6.46
CA HIS A 122 -10.70 -6.22 7.75
C HIS A 122 -9.84 -7.48 7.64
N ASN A 123 -8.98 -7.67 8.66
CA ASN A 123 -8.25 -8.92 8.79
C ASN A 123 -9.21 -10.06 9.09
N ARG A 124 -9.19 -11.06 8.23
CA ARG A 124 -9.81 -12.35 8.56
C ARG A 124 -8.81 -13.17 9.35
N ARG A 125 -9.25 -13.68 10.44
CA ARG A 125 -8.50 -14.68 11.19
C ARG A 125 -8.70 -16.06 10.59
#